data_d426f7e80b2057e87118f3fee1dc027b
#
_entry.id   d426f7e80b2057e87118f3fee1dc027b
#
_cell.length_a   1.000
_cell.length_b   1.000
_cell.length_c   1.000
_cell.angle_alpha   90.00
_cell.angle_beta   90.00
_cell.angle_gamma   90.00
#
_symmetry.space_group_name_H-M   'P 1'
#
loop_
_entity.id
_entity.type
_entity.pdbx_description
1 polymer ?
#
loop_
_entity_poly.entity_id
_entity_poly.type
_entity_poly.pdbx_seq_one_letter_code
_entity_poly.pdbx_strand_id
1 'polypeptide(L)'
;MANKVPFSFIVVIGLMLFALFFGAGNLIFPAMLGQSAGENVWIANAGFLVTGVGLPLLGVLAFGFSGKDDLQSLASRAHPVFGIVFTTVLYLAIGPLFAIPRTGNVSYEIGLKPFMPEGVGSTPLILFTIIFFSITCFFSLNPAKIVDIVGKILTPIKLTFIGILVIVAFIHPIGDMQAPVEAYTSHAFFKGFQEGYLTMDTLASFVFGIIIINAIKEKGAKTKTQIMVVCAKATIIAASILAIIYTALSYMGASSVAKLGHLENGGEVLAKVSNYYFGSYGGVLLGLMITVACLTTSVGLVSACSSFFHKLFPNVPYKAIAITLCVFSAIVANVGLTQLIAVSVPVLTAIYPLAIVLIFLTFFHSLFKGRAEVYQVSLIVTFIISLFDGLSAAGVNIEVVSQVFTKFLPMQEVGLGWIFPAIIGGFIGYGISILKVKNQVQPATRADKKIG
;
A
#
# COMPACT_ATOMS: atom_id res chain seq x y z
N MET A 1 0.68 -33.93 20.70
CA MET A 1 0.55 -32.54 21.17
C MET A 1 1.09 -31.62 20.14
N ALA A 2 0.27 -30.76 19.53
CA ALA A 2 0.74 -29.82 18.53
C ALA A 2 1.71 -28.84 19.22
N ASN A 3 2.98 -28.80 18.79
CA ASN A 3 3.97 -27.87 19.28
C ASN A 3 3.39 -26.45 19.11
N LYS A 4 3.07 -25.81 20.25
CA LYS A 4 2.63 -24.42 20.26
C LYS A 4 3.79 -23.56 19.76
N VAL A 5 3.58 -22.83 18.68
CA VAL A 5 4.57 -21.87 18.17
C VAL A 5 4.89 -20.86 19.28
N PRO A 6 6.16 -20.64 19.64
CA PRO A 6 6.54 -19.72 20.72
C PRO A 6 6.03 -18.30 20.47
N PHE A 7 5.57 -17.61 21.52
CA PHE A 7 5.11 -16.23 21.39
C PHE A 7 6.20 -15.30 20.89
N SER A 8 7.45 -15.50 21.29
CA SER A 8 8.61 -14.75 20.81
C SER A 8 8.75 -14.80 19.28
N PHE A 9 8.46 -15.94 18.68
CA PHE A 9 8.47 -16.09 17.23
C PHE A 9 7.35 -15.27 16.56
N ILE A 10 6.15 -15.24 17.14
CA ILE A 10 5.02 -14.44 16.65
C ILE A 10 5.39 -12.95 16.66
N VAL A 11 6.04 -12.48 17.74
CA VAL A 11 6.52 -11.10 17.85
C VAL A 11 7.55 -10.79 16.77
N VAL A 12 8.51 -11.68 16.54
CA VAL A 12 9.53 -11.50 15.48
C VAL A 12 8.88 -11.38 14.09
N ILE A 13 7.91 -12.24 13.76
CA ILE A 13 7.17 -12.16 12.49
C ILE A 13 6.34 -10.86 12.42
N GLY A 14 5.72 -10.43 13.51
CA GLY A 14 4.99 -9.16 13.57
C GLY A 14 5.87 -7.95 13.34
N LEU A 15 7.05 -7.91 13.96
CA LEU A 15 8.04 -6.85 13.74
C LEU A 15 8.64 -6.88 12.32
N MET A 16 8.85 -8.09 11.77
CA MET A 16 9.26 -8.24 10.38
C MET A 16 8.21 -7.69 9.42
N LEU A 17 6.93 -8.01 9.63
CA LEU A 17 5.83 -7.51 8.82
C LEU A 17 5.69 -5.98 8.94
N PHE A 18 5.78 -5.45 10.16
CA PHE A 18 5.85 -4.00 10.40
C PHE A 18 7.00 -3.37 9.59
N ALA A 19 8.19 -3.95 9.63
CA ALA A 19 9.36 -3.42 8.93
C ALA A 19 9.21 -3.43 7.40
N LEU A 20 8.48 -4.42 6.85
CA LEU A 20 8.17 -4.50 5.43
C LEU A 20 7.19 -3.41 4.98
N PHE A 21 6.15 -3.15 5.79
CA PHE A 21 5.19 -2.09 5.49
C PHE A 21 5.76 -0.69 5.74
N PHE A 22 6.51 -0.50 6.82
CA PHE A 22 6.91 0.81 7.28
C PHE A 22 8.01 1.43 6.41
N GLY A 23 7.57 2.06 5.32
CA GLY A 23 8.40 2.73 4.32
C GLY A 23 8.19 4.25 4.28
N ALA A 24 8.62 4.85 3.17
CA ALA A 24 8.57 6.29 2.93
C ALA A 24 7.14 6.87 3.03
N GLY A 25 6.16 6.20 2.40
CA GLY A 25 4.77 6.66 2.39
C GLY A 25 4.13 6.69 3.77
N ASN A 26 4.46 5.71 4.60
CA ASN A 26 3.93 5.54 5.95
C ASN A 26 4.36 6.63 6.93
N LEU A 27 5.37 7.39 6.56
CA LEU A 27 5.84 8.56 7.32
C LEU A 27 5.16 9.84 6.84
N ILE A 28 5.11 10.06 5.53
CA ILE A 28 4.72 11.33 4.96
C ILE A 28 3.20 11.54 4.89
N PHE A 29 2.43 10.49 4.58
CA PHE A 29 0.98 10.66 4.39
C PHE A 29 0.21 10.93 5.66
N PRO A 30 0.46 10.25 6.79
CA PRO A 30 -0.22 10.60 8.04
C PRO A 30 0.10 12.03 8.49
N ALA A 31 1.36 12.48 8.35
CA ALA A 31 1.75 13.84 8.71
C ALA A 31 1.03 14.89 7.85
N MET A 32 0.93 14.64 6.53
CA MET A 32 0.22 15.53 5.61
C MET A 32 -1.29 15.51 5.84
N LEU A 33 -1.88 14.33 6.09
CA LEU A 33 -3.29 14.21 6.47
C LEU A 33 -3.59 15.06 7.71
N GLY A 34 -2.72 15.01 8.71
CA GLY A 34 -2.85 15.82 9.92
C GLY A 34 -2.91 17.32 9.60
N GLN A 35 -1.97 17.83 8.80
CA GLN A 35 -1.96 19.23 8.38
C GLN A 35 -3.24 19.66 7.65
N SER A 36 -3.75 18.78 6.78
CA SER A 36 -4.94 19.08 5.99
C SER A 36 -6.24 18.94 6.80
N ALA A 37 -6.30 17.97 7.69
CA ALA A 37 -7.49 17.68 8.48
C ALA A 37 -7.66 18.61 9.70
N GLY A 38 -6.59 19.22 10.22
CA GLY A 38 -6.65 20.16 11.34
C GLY A 38 -7.45 19.60 12.52
N GLU A 39 -8.49 20.31 12.97
CA GLU A 39 -9.39 19.89 14.08
C GLU A 39 -10.12 18.55 13.78
N ASN A 40 -10.34 18.21 12.50
CA ASN A 40 -10.97 16.96 12.09
C ASN A 40 -10.00 15.78 11.98
N VAL A 41 -8.76 15.91 12.47
CA VAL A 41 -7.70 14.91 12.36
C VAL A 41 -8.11 13.52 12.88
N TRP A 42 -8.85 13.45 13.96
CA TRP A 42 -9.26 12.17 14.57
C TRP A 42 -10.20 11.39 13.67
N ILE A 43 -11.15 12.08 13.03
CA ILE A 43 -12.13 11.49 12.10
C ILE A 43 -11.40 11.08 10.80
N ALA A 44 -10.55 11.95 10.27
CA ALA A 44 -9.75 11.66 9.08
C ALA A 44 -8.78 10.50 9.31
N ASN A 45 -8.09 10.48 10.45
CA ASN A 45 -7.19 9.40 10.82
C ASN A 45 -7.92 8.04 10.98
N ALA A 46 -9.14 8.03 11.53
CA ALA A 46 -9.93 6.81 11.59
C ALA A 46 -10.18 6.22 10.20
N GLY A 47 -10.53 7.05 9.20
CA GLY A 47 -10.65 6.62 7.80
C GLY A 47 -9.34 6.12 7.23
N PHE A 48 -8.25 6.86 7.47
CA PHE A 48 -6.90 6.49 7.03
C PHE A 48 -6.44 5.13 7.60
N LEU A 49 -6.73 4.86 8.87
CA LEU A 49 -6.37 3.59 9.51
C LEU A 49 -7.12 2.40 8.92
N VAL A 50 -8.34 2.58 8.43
CA VAL A 50 -9.07 1.49 7.74
C VAL A 50 -8.30 1.02 6.51
N THR A 51 -7.82 1.92 5.68
CA THR A 51 -7.15 1.60 4.42
C THR A 51 -5.64 1.47 4.52
N GLY A 52 -5.01 2.27 5.37
CA GLY A 52 -3.56 2.24 5.57
C GLY A 52 -3.10 1.14 6.55
N VAL A 53 -4.00 0.60 7.38
CA VAL A 53 -3.66 -0.47 8.35
C VAL A 53 -4.59 -1.67 8.22
N GLY A 54 -5.90 -1.45 8.26
CA GLY A 54 -6.90 -2.53 8.26
C GLY A 54 -6.88 -3.36 6.97
N LEU A 55 -6.92 -2.72 5.81
CA LEU A 55 -6.88 -3.43 4.52
C LEU A 55 -5.56 -4.16 4.26
N PRO A 56 -4.37 -3.61 4.52
CA PRO A 56 -3.11 -4.35 4.46
C PRO A 56 -3.11 -5.59 5.33
N LEU A 57 -3.60 -5.49 6.56
CA LEU A 57 -3.82 -6.61 7.46
C LEU A 57 -4.68 -7.70 6.81
N LEU A 58 -5.85 -7.30 6.29
CA LEU A 58 -6.77 -8.21 5.61
C LEU A 58 -6.13 -8.81 4.34
N GLY A 59 -5.32 -8.05 3.59
CA GLY A 59 -4.62 -8.53 2.41
C GLY A 59 -3.64 -9.66 2.72
N VAL A 60 -2.82 -9.52 3.77
CA VAL A 60 -1.92 -10.57 4.23
C VAL A 60 -2.70 -11.82 4.68
N LEU A 61 -3.80 -11.63 5.43
CA LEU A 61 -4.65 -12.72 5.89
C LEU A 61 -5.38 -13.41 4.73
N ALA A 62 -5.92 -12.65 3.75
CA ALA A 62 -6.56 -13.19 2.56
C ALA A 62 -5.61 -14.06 1.77
N PHE A 63 -4.34 -13.67 1.65
CA PHE A 63 -3.32 -14.46 1.00
C PHE A 63 -3.11 -15.80 1.73
N GLY A 64 -2.91 -15.76 3.04
CA GLY A 64 -2.80 -16.98 3.87
C GLY A 64 -4.03 -17.87 3.78
N PHE A 65 -5.23 -17.27 3.75
CA PHE A 65 -6.50 -17.98 3.63
C PHE A 65 -6.68 -18.64 2.26
N SER A 66 -6.19 -17.99 1.20
CA SER A 66 -6.36 -18.42 -0.19
C SER A 66 -5.71 -19.77 -0.51
N GLY A 67 -4.61 -20.09 0.17
CA GLY A 67 -3.77 -21.24 -0.11
C GLY A 67 -3.03 -21.15 -1.44
N LYS A 68 -2.94 -19.95 -2.04
CA LYS A 68 -2.19 -19.70 -3.28
C LYS A 68 -0.76 -19.26 -2.97
N ASP A 69 0.16 -19.56 -3.86
CA ASP A 69 1.58 -19.30 -3.67
C ASP A 69 2.03 -17.94 -4.21
N ASP A 70 1.19 -17.25 -5.02
CA ASP A 70 1.46 -15.93 -5.55
C ASP A 70 0.17 -15.15 -5.91
N LEU A 71 0.31 -13.82 -6.05
CA LEU A 71 -0.80 -12.93 -6.40
C LEU A 71 -1.42 -13.24 -7.76
N GLN A 72 -0.60 -13.59 -8.76
CA GLN A 72 -1.10 -13.92 -10.09
C GLN A 72 -2.05 -15.11 -10.05
N SER A 73 -1.69 -16.15 -9.31
CA SER A 73 -2.53 -17.34 -9.10
C SER A 73 -3.82 -17.01 -8.33
N LEU A 74 -3.76 -16.05 -7.38
CA LEU A 74 -4.93 -15.58 -6.65
C LEU A 74 -5.88 -14.80 -7.57
N ALA A 75 -5.38 -13.83 -8.31
CA ALA A 75 -6.15 -13.00 -9.22
C ALA A 75 -6.68 -13.80 -10.44
N SER A 76 -5.96 -14.86 -10.84
CA SER A 76 -6.38 -15.76 -11.91
C SER A 76 -7.64 -16.58 -11.57
N ARG A 77 -8.13 -16.54 -10.33
CA ARG A 77 -9.46 -17.08 -9.98
C ARG A 77 -10.60 -16.40 -10.77
N ALA A 78 -10.42 -15.13 -11.13
CA ALA A 78 -11.35 -14.44 -12.02
C ALA A 78 -11.14 -14.87 -13.48
N HIS A 79 -9.94 -14.67 -14.01
CA HIS A 79 -9.53 -15.06 -15.35
C HIS A 79 -7.99 -15.01 -15.45
N PRO A 80 -7.34 -15.93 -16.20
CA PRO A 80 -5.87 -15.92 -16.34
C PRO A 80 -5.29 -14.59 -16.82
N VAL A 81 -5.93 -13.96 -17.82
CA VAL A 81 -5.52 -12.64 -18.33
C VAL A 81 -5.61 -11.55 -17.25
N PHE A 82 -6.70 -11.53 -16.48
CA PHE A 82 -6.84 -10.60 -15.35
C PHE A 82 -5.71 -10.83 -14.34
N GLY A 83 -5.39 -12.10 -14.03
CA GLY A 83 -4.29 -12.44 -13.14
C GLY A 83 -2.96 -11.84 -13.58
N ILE A 84 -2.62 -11.94 -14.85
CA ILE A 84 -1.37 -11.38 -15.39
C ILE A 84 -1.42 -9.85 -15.39
N VAL A 85 -2.47 -9.26 -15.94
CA VAL A 85 -2.59 -7.80 -16.11
C VAL A 85 -2.63 -7.10 -14.76
N PHE A 86 -3.52 -7.52 -13.85
CA PHE A 86 -3.66 -6.91 -12.53
C PHE A 86 -2.37 -7.01 -11.72
N THR A 87 -1.73 -8.19 -11.71
CA THR A 87 -0.47 -8.38 -11.00
C THR A 87 0.65 -7.53 -11.60
N THR A 88 0.74 -7.43 -12.92
CA THR A 88 1.74 -6.59 -13.60
C THR A 88 1.55 -5.11 -13.25
N VAL A 89 0.31 -4.60 -13.33
CA VAL A 89 -0.01 -3.21 -12.99
C VAL A 89 0.32 -2.95 -11.51
N LEU A 90 -0.03 -3.87 -10.62
CA LEU A 90 0.28 -3.76 -9.20
C LEU A 90 1.80 -3.69 -8.96
N TYR A 91 2.59 -4.60 -9.56
CA TYR A 91 4.05 -4.58 -9.40
C TYR A 91 4.70 -3.37 -10.04
N LEU A 92 4.14 -2.82 -11.12
CA LEU A 92 4.60 -1.54 -11.68
C LEU A 92 4.30 -0.38 -10.73
N ALA A 93 3.12 -0.34 -10.11
CA ALA A 93 2.72 0.72 -9.20
C ALA A 93 3.55 0.73 -7.91
N ILE A 94 3.68 -0.42 -7.21
CA ILE A 94 4.54 -0.53 -6.01
C ILE A 94 6.04 -0.59 -6.36
N GLY A 95 6.37 -0.74 -7.61
CA GLY A 95 7.72 -0.82 -8.15
C GLY A 95 8.17 0.52 -8.74
N PRO A 96 8.59 0.48 -10.02
CA PRO A 96 9.33 1.57 -10.65
C PRO A 96 8.51 2.83 -10.92
N LEU A 97 7.16 2.77 -10.94
CA LEU A 97 6.35 3.95 -11.24
C LEU A 97 6.20 4.87 -10.03
N PHE A 98 5.94 4.32 -8.83
CA PHE A 98 5.60 5.17 -7.68
C PHE A 98 6.39 4.86 -6.40
N ALA A 99 6.32 3.64 -5.84
CA ALA A 99 6.86 3.41 -4.51
C ALA A 99 8.40 3.43 -4.47
N ILE A 100 9.10 2.85 -5.45
CA ILE A 100 10.56 2.87 -5.50
C ILE A 100 11.08 4.32 -5.70
N PRO A 101 10.63 5.11 -6.71
CA PRO A 101 11.03 6.50 -6.86
C PRO A 101 10.76 7.36 -5.62
N ARG A 102 9.61 7.12 -4.95
CA ARG A 102 9.23 7.82 -3.72
C ARG A 102 10.26 7.64 -2.61
N THR A 103 10.89 6.45 -2.50
CA THR A 103 11.91 6.23 -1.47
C THR A 103 13.10 7.18 -1.65
N GLY A 104 13.55 7.43 -2.87
CA GLY A 104 14.60 8.39 -3.19
C GLY A 104 14.17 9.83 -2.87
N ASN A 105 12.96 10.20 -3.30
CA ASN A 105 12.43 11.54 -3.08
C ASN A 105 12.25 11.87 -1.58
N VAL A 106 11.65 10.96 -0.81
CA VAL A 106 11.46 11.17 0.63
C VAL A 106 12.80 11.26 1.36
N SER A 107 13.77 10.44 0.94
CA SER A 107 15.14 10.53 1.47
C SER A 107 15.80 11.87 1.17
N TYR A 108 15.57 12.43 -0.02
CA TYR A 108 16.06 13.75 -0.40
C TYR A 108 15.36 14.86 0.38
N GLU A 109 14.03 14.88 0.41
CA GLU A 109 13.22 15.91 1.07
C GLU A 109 13.51 16.05 2.56
N ILE A 110 13.77 14.93 3.25
CA ILE A 110 14.01 14.91 4.70
C ILE A 110 15.51 14.90 5.01
N GLY A 111 16.32 14.21 4.19
CA GLY A 111 17.71 13.96 4.50
C GLY A 111 18.69 14.99 3.96
N LEU A 112 18.39 15.67 2.87
CA LEU A 112 19.34 16.59 2.23
C LEU A 112 18.77 17.99 2.02
N LYS A 113 17.57 18.11 1.49
CA LYS A 113 16.93 19.40 1.11
C LYS A 113 16.91 20.42 2.24
N PRO A 114 16.62 20.05 3.53
CA PRO A 114 16.57 21.04 4.62
C PRO A 114 17.92 21.71 4.93
N PHE A 115 19.02 21.15 4.44
CA PHE A 115 20.40 21.67 4.64
C PHE A 115 20.93 22.40 3.41
N MET A 116 20.12 22.51 2.34
CA MET A 116 20.49 23.21 1.12
C MET A 116 20.04 24.69 1.18
N PRO A 117 20.78 25.60 0.53
CA PRO A 117 20.32 26.98 0.35
C PRO A 117 19.02 27.04 -0.43
N GLU A 118 18.19 28.04 -0.14
CA GLU A 118 16.99 28.30 -0.93
C GLU A 118 17.35 28.68 -2.38
N GLY A 119 16.52 28.22 -3.33
CA GLY A 119 16.75 28.53 -4.78
C GLY A 119 17.75 27.64 -5.49
N VAL A 120 18.28 26.60 -4.85
CA VAL A 120 19.12 25.60 -5.52
C VAL A 120 18.24 24.79 -6.47
N GLY A 121 18.54 24.84 -7.78
CA GLY A 121 17.79 24.14 -8.81
C GLY A 121 17.73 22.61 -8.62
N SER A 122 17.34 21.86 -9.65
CA SER A 122 17.15 20.41 -9.59
C SER A 122 18.44 19.58 -9.50
N THR A 123 19.61 20.17 -9.68
CA THR A 123 20.90 19.45 -9.70
C THR A 123 21.16 18.62 -8.45
N PRO A 124 20.89 19.09 -7.20
CA PRO A 124 21.10 18.27 -6.01
C PRO A 124 20.20 17.05 -5.96
N LEU A 125 18.96 17.14 -6.41
CA LEU A 125 18.04 16.00 -6.49
C LEU A 125 18.56 14.96 -7.49
N ILE A 126 19.05 15.40 -8.66
CA ILE A 126 19.62 14.51 -9.68
C ILE A 126 20.83 13.74 -9.12
N LEU A 127 21.76 14.44 -8.49
CA LEU A 127 22.97 13.81 -7.91
C LEU A 127 22.58 12.84 -6.78
N PHE A 128 21.67 13.25 -5.90
CA PHE A 128 21.21 12.41 -4.80
C PHE A 128 20.51 11.13 -5.32
N THR A 129 19.63 11.24 -6.30
CA THR A 129 18.91 10.09 -6.85
C THR A 129 19.83 9.14 -7.58
N ILE A 130 20.83 9.62 -8.31
CA ILE A 130 21.87 8.77 -8.92
C ILE A 130 22.61 7.97 -7.85
N ILE A 131 23.07 8.61 -6.77
CA ILE A 131 23.78 7.93 -5.68
C ILE A 131 22.85 6.93 -4.99
N PHE A 132 21.65 7.35 -4.61
CA PHE A 132 20.68 6.53 -3.89
C PHE A 132 20.32 5.25 -4.68
N PHE A 133 19.99 5.41 -5.97
CA PHE A 133 19.59 4.26 -6.81
C PHE A 133 20.79 3.42 -7.26
N SER A 134 22.00 3.96 -7.31
CA SER A 134 23.22 3.16 -7.51
C SER A 134 23.46 2.24 -6.30
N ILE A 135 23.31 2.76 -5.08
CA ILE A 135 23.40 1.97 -3.86
C ILE A 135 22.27 0.94 -3.80
N THR A 136 21.03 1.33 -4.11
CA THR A 136 19.88 0.42 -4.21
C THR A 136 20.16 -0.72 -5.19
N CYS A 137 20.67 -0.40 -6.39
CA CYS A 137 20.98 -1.37 -7.42
C CYS A 137 22.04 -2.36 -6.94
N PHE A 138 23.16 -1.86 -6.43
CA PHE A 138 24.26 -2.69 -5.91
C PHE A 138 23.77 -3.73 -4.90
N PHE A 139 22.93 -3.30 -3.99
CA PHE A 139 22.39 -4.18 -2.97
C PHE A 139 21.29 -5.12 -3.49
N SER A 140 20.47 -4.70 -4.43
CA SER A 140 19.43 -5.53 -5.03
C SER A 140 19.99 -6.67 -5.90
N LEU A 141 21.22 -6.55 -6.39
CA LEU A 141 21.88 -7.63 -7.14
C LEU A 141 22.27 -8.83 -6.27
N ASN A 142 22.34 -8.66 -4.94
CA ASN A 142 22.69 -9.69 -3.97
C ASN A 142 21.80 -9.60 -2.70
N PRO A 143 20.49 -9.86 -2.79
CA PRO A 143 19.52 -9.51 -1.75
C PRO A 143 19.68 -10.27 -0.43
N ALA A 144 20.30 -11.44 -0.42
CA ALA A 144 20.33 -12.34 0.75
C ALA A 144 21.01 -11.76 2.01
N LYS A 145 21.96 -10.84 1.88
CA LYS A 145 22.73 -10.30 3.02
C LYS A 145 22.07 -9.09 3.71
N ILE A 146 21.17 -8.39 3.04
CA ILE A 146 20.65 -7.09 3.51
C ILE A 146 19.42 -7.24 4.39
N VAL A 147 18.53 -8.20 4.07
CA VAL A 147 17.30 -8.44 4.83
C VAL A 147 17.58 -8.64 6.32
N ASP A 148 18.70 -9.31 6.65
CA ASP A 148 19.08 -9.58 8.03
C ASP A 148 19.59 -8.34 8.80
N ILE A 149 20.43 -7.51 8.18
CA ILE A 149 21.01 -6.31 8.83
C ILE A 149 19.90 -5.26 9.03
N VAL A 150 19.06 -5.10 8.05
CA VAL A 150 17.98 -4.12 8.02
C VAL A 150 16.91 -4.41 9.07
N GLY A 151 16.44 -5.66 9.14
CA GLY A 151 15.41 -6.04 10.09
C GLY A 151 15.89 -6.04 11.54
N LYS A 152 17.13 -6.45 11.80
CA LYS A 152 17.64 -6.63 13.16
C LYS A 152 18.20 -5.35 13.81
N ILE A 153 18.78 -4.45 13.02
CA ILE A 153 19.46 -3.25 13.54
C ILE A 153 18.69 -2.00 13.25
N LEU A 154 18.29 -1.79 12.00
CA LEU A 154 17.69 -0.53 11.57
C LEU A 154 16.26 -0.35 12.03
N THR A 155 15.47 -1.42 12.13
CA THR A 155 14.06 -1.32 12.58
C THR A 155 13.94 -0.86 14.03
N PRO A 156 14.69 -1.41 15.01
CA PRO A 156 14.68 -0.87 16.37
C PRO A 156 15.12 0.60 16.44
N ILE A 157 16.16 0.99 15.70
CA ILE A 157 16.64 2.39 15.68
C ILE A 157 15.55 3.32 15.13
N LYS A 158 14.89 2.95 14.01
CA LYS A 158 13.78 3.71 13.44
C LYS A 158 12.64 3.90 14.43
N LEU A 159 12.21 2.80 15.06
CA LEU A 159 11.13 2.83 16.04
C LEU A 159 11.46 3.69 17.24
N THR A 160 12.68 3.62 17.75
CA THR A 160 13.12 4.42 18.89
C THR A 160 13.09 5.91 18.54
N PHE A 161 13.65 6.31 17.43
CA PHE A 161 13.70 7.72 17.05
C PHE A 161 12.30 8.29 16.75
N ILE A 162 11.49 7.57 15.96
CA ILE A 162 10.11 8.00 15.68
C ILE A 162 9.30 8.01 16.97
N GLY A 163 9.51 7.02 17.84
CA GLY A 163 8.87 6.98 19.17
C GLY A 163 9.22 8.22 20.00
N ILE A 164 10.48 8.63 20.03
CA ILE A 164 10.92 9.86 20.72
C ILE A 164 10.26 11.09 20.11
N LEU A 165 10.32 11.24 18.78
CA LEU A 165 9.70 12.37 18.08
C LEU A 165 8.21 12.48 18.38
N VAL A 166 7.51 11.36 18.30
CA VAL A 166 6.08 11.25 18.59
C VAL A 166 5.76 11.60 20.04
N ILE A 167 6.50 11.04 21.01
CA ILE A 167 6.30 11.31 22.44
C ILE A 167 6.51 12.79 22.72
N VAL A 168 7.56 13.39 22.18
CA VAL A 168 7.82 14.83 22.34
C VAL A 168 6.71 15.66 21.73
N ALA A 169 6.21 15.30 20.54
CA ALA A 169 5.10 16.00 19.88
C ALA A 169 3.78 15.92 20.66
N PHE A 170 3.53 14.82 21.39
CA PHE A 170 2.36 14.68 22.25
C PHE A 170 2.48 15.47 23.56
N ILE A 171 3.66 15.47 24.17
CA ILE A 171 3.89 16.16 25.48
C ILE A 171 3.98 17.68 25.27
N HIS A 172 4.60 18.09 24.16
CA HIS A 172 4.81 19.49 23.81
C HIS A 172 4.32 19.78 22.39
N PRO A 173 2.99 19.87 22.16
CA PRO A 173 2.47 20.17 20.83
C PRO A 173 3.01 21.52 20.33
N ILE A 174 3.27 21.63 19.03
CA ILE A 174 3.86 22.84 18.42
C ILE A 174 2.88 24.01 18.51
N GLY A 175 1.59 23.76 18.40
CA GLY A 175 0.54 24.75 18.50
C GLY A 175 -0.85 24.10 18.50
N ASP A 176 -1.88 24.95 18.55
CA ASP A 176 -3.26 24.51 18.48
C ASP A 176 -3.62 24.03 17.06
N MET A 177 -4.55 23.07 16.99
CA MET A 177 -5.07 22.61 15.72
C MET A 177 -5.83 23.75 15.03
N GLN A 178 -5.67 23.84 13.73
CA GLN A 178 -6.31 24.86 12.91
C GLN A 178 -7.54 24.30 12.19
N ALA A 179 -8.36 25.17 11.61
CA ALA A 179 -9.50 24.74 10.79
C ALA A 179 -9.05 23.80 9.66
N PRO A 180 -9.83 22.77 9.34
CA PRO A 180 -9.51 21.85 8.27
C PRO A 180 -9.56 22.53 6.89
N VAL A 181 -8.77 22.07 5.93
CA VAL A 181 -8.94 22.48 4.53
C VAL A 181 -10.28 21.97 3.98
N GLU A 182 -10.82 22.62 2.95
CA GLU A 182 -12.19 22.39 2.43
C GLU A 182 -12.54 20.90 2.28
N ALA A 183 -11.65 20.10 1.72
CA ALA A 183 -11.87 18.66 1.50
C ALA A 183 -12.09 17.84 2.79
N TYR A 184 -11.72 18.39 3.95
CA TYR A 184 -11.87 17.70 5.25
C TYR A 184 -12.93 18.31 6.14
N THR A 185 -13.70 19.31 5.68
CA THR A 185 -14.75 19.95 6.47
C THR A 185 -15.97 19.05 6.66
N SER A 186 -16.48 18.44 5.60
CA SER A 186 -17.74 17.67 5.62
C SER A 186 -17.55 16.16 5.58
N HIS A 187 -16.48 15.66 4.94
CA HIS A 187 -16.28 14.22 4.68
C HIS A 187 -14.91 13.71 5.13
N ALA A 188 -14.40 14.20 6.27
CA ALA A 188 -13.06 13.91 6.77
C ALA A 188 -12.72 12.41 6.85
N PHE A 189 -13.66 11.55 7.27
CA PHE A 189 -13.46 10.11 7.33
C PHE A 189 -13.18 9.52 5.95
N PHE A 190 -14.02 9.83 4.97
CA PHE A 190 -13.90 9.28 3.62
C PHE A 190 -12.68 9.81 2.88
N LYS A 191 -12.34 11.10 3.13
CA LYS A 191 -11.10 11.67 2.61
C LYS A 191 -9.89 10.96 3.20
N GLY A 192 -9.86 10.75 4.52
CA GLY A 192 -8.82 9.96 5.18
C GLY A 192 -8.75 8.53 4.65
N PHE A 193 -9.89 7.88 4.39
CA PHE A 193 -9.97 6.55 3.78
C PHE A 193 -9.25 6.51 2.41
N GLN A 194 -9.48 7.51 1.55
CA GLN A 194 -8.81 7.61 0.26
C GLN A 194 -7.31 7.92 0.38
N GLU A 195 -6.93 8.80 1.33
CA GLU A 195 -5.52 9.13 1.57
C GLU A 195 -4.71 7.88 2.00
N GLY A 196 -5.34 6.93 2.68
CA GLY A 196 -4.68 5.66 3.02
C GLY A 196 -4.28 4.82 1.79
N TYR A 197 -4.88 5.03 0.61
CA TYR A 197 -4.44 4.39 -0.64
C TYR A 197 -3.00 4.79 -1.01
N LEU A 198 -2.61 6.01 -0.67
CA LEU A 198 -1.31 6.56 -1.02
C LEU A 198 -0.15 5.86 -0.30
N THR A 199 -0.41 5.17 0.82
CA THR A 199 0.61 4.34 1.46
C THR A 199 1.04 3.17 0.58
N MET A 200 0.15 2.67 -0.30
CA MET A 200 0.29 1.48 -1.14
C MET A 200 0.41 0.16 -0.35
N ASP A 201 0.16 0.18 0.95
CA ASP A 201 0.34 -0.98 1.82
C ASP A 201 -0.62 -2.12 1.49
N THR A 202 -1.87 -1.81 1.09
CA THR A 202 -2.82 -2.85 0.66
C THR A 202 -2.32 -3.59 -0.58
N LEU A 203 -1.75 -2.88 -1.55
CA LEU A 203 -1.14 -3.50 -2.73
C LEU A 203 0.11 -4.30 -2.35
N ALA A 204 0.96 -3.74 -1.50
CA ALA A 204 2.16 -4.39 -1.00
C ALA A 204 1.84 -5.62 -0.14
N SER A 205 0.67 -5.68 0.51
CA SER A 205 0.25 -6.80 1.35
C SER A 205 0.15 -8.13 0.59
N PHE A 206 -0.19 -8.08 -0.69
CA PHE A 206 -0.21 -9.26 -1.56
C PHE A 206 1.19 -9.81 -1.82
N VAL A 207 2.20 -8.95 -1.83
CA VAL A 207 3.61 -9.34 -2.02
C VAL A 207 4.23 -9.77 -0.69
N PHE A 208 4.04 -8.99 0.35
CA PHE A 208 4.61 -9.27 1.67
C PHE A 208 3.94 -10.45 2.36
N GLY A 209 2.66 -10.70 2.08
CA GLY A 209 1.94 -11.87 2.59
C GLY A 209 2.63 -13.19 2.23
N ILE A 210 3.15 -13.31 1.00
CA ILE A 210 3.91 -14.48 0.56
C ILE A 210 5.19 -14.64 1.39
N ILE A 211 5.95 -13.55 1.56
CA ILE A 211 7.21 -13.55 2.31
C ILE A 211 6.96 -14.02 3.74
N ILE A 212 5.92 -13.48 4.38
CA ILE A 212 5.54 -13.82 5.75
C ILE A 212 5.11 -15.28 5.87
N ILE A 213 4.29 -15.79 4.95
CA ILE A 213 3.83 -17.19 4.97
C ILE A 213 5.00 -18.15 4.80
N ASN A 214 5.95 -17.83 3.90
CA ASN A 214 7.13 -18.65 3.69
C ASN A 214 8.03 -18.63 4.95
N ALA A 215 8.25 -17.48 5.56
CA ALA A 215 9.00 -17.38 6.81
C ALA A 215 8.36 -18.19 7.97
N ILE A 216 7.01 -18.20 8.03
CA ILE A 216 6.27 -19.00 9.02
C ILE A 216 6.44 -20.51 8.74
N LYS A 217 6.39 -20.94 7.46
CA LYS A 217 6.60 -22.33 7.04
C LYS A 217 8.03 -22.81 7.36
N GLU A 218 9.05 -22.03 7.02
CA GLU A 218 10.46 -22.33 7.26
C GLU A 218 10.78 -22.53 8.74
N LYS A 219 10.09 -21.84 9.61
CA LYS A 219 10.25 -21.97 11.08
C LYS A 219 9.41 -23.08 11.71
N GLY A 220 8.80 -23.95 10.90
CA GLY A 220 8.23 -25.22 11.33
C GLY A 220 6.71 -25.26 11.54
N ALA A 221 5.96 -24.24 11.14
CA ALA A 221 4.50 -24.34 11.07
C ALA A 221 4.11 -25.23 9.89
N LYS A 222 3.53 -26.40 10.18
CA LYS A 222 3.24 -27.44 9.17
C LYS A 222 1.79 -27.48 8.70
N THR A 223 0.85 -27.02 9.54
CA THR A 223 -0.58 -27.07 9.23
C THR A 223 -1.11 -25.72 8.79
N LYS A 224 -2.11 -25.71 7.89
CA LYS A 224 -2.79 -24.48 7.46
C LYS A 224 -3.30 -23.66 8.65
N THR A 225 -3.86 -24.31 9.66
CA THR A 225 -4.36 -23.66 10.88
C THR A 225 -3.23 -22.99 11.67
N GLN A 226 -2.08 -23.64 11.84
CA GLN A 226 -0.92 -23.06 12.52
C GLN A 226 -0.41 -21.83 11.78
N ILE A 227 -0.25 -21.91 10.45
CA ILE A 227 0.18 -20.79 9.62
C ILE A 227 -0.78 -19.61 9.78
N MET A 228 -2.09 -19.86 9.69
CA MET A 228 -3.11 -18.81 9.80
C MET A 228 -3.12 -18.15 11.19
N VAL A 229 -3.02 -18.93 12.28
CA VAL A 229 -3.00 -18.37 13.64
C VAL A 229 -1.75 -17.52 13.89
N VAL A 230 -0.58 -17.98 13.44
CA VAL A 230 0.66 -17.21 13.56
C VAL A 230 0.58 -15.94 12.71
N CYS A 231 0.14 -16.08 11.47
CA CYS A 231 -0.05 -14.96 10.55
C CYS A 231 -1.00 -13.91 11.16
N ALA A 232 -2.18 -14.31 11.64
CA ALA A 232 -3.15 -13.40 12.25
C ALA A 232 -2.59 -12.65 13.46
N LYS A 233 -1.93 -13.35 14.38
CA LYS A 233 -1.33 -12.71 15.57
C LYS A 233 -0.18 -11.77 15.19
N ALA A 234 0.69 -12.17 14.29
CA ALA A 234 1.78 -11.34 13.80
C ALA A 234 1.27 -10.08 13.09
N THR A 235 0.22 -10.23 12.30
CA THR A 235 -0.40 -9.11 11.57
C THR A 235 -1.08 -8.12 12.52
N ILE A 236 -1.71 -8.59 13.61
CA ILE A 236 -2.27 -7.72 14.65
C ILE A 236 -1.16 -6.91 15.33
N ILE A 237 -0.01 -7.51 15.64
CA ILE A 237 1.13 -6.79 16.23
C ILE A 237 1.60 -5.69 15.28
N ALA A 238 1.84 -6.01 14.01
CA ALA A 238 2.26 -5.03 13.01
C ALA A 238 1.24 -3.89 12.85
N ALA A 239 -0.04 -4.23 12.73
CA ALA A 239 -1.13 -3.27 12.60
C ALA A 239 -1.25 -2.33 13.80
N SER A 240 -1.10 -2.85 15.02
CA SER A 240 -1.16 -2.04 16.25
C SER A 240 -0.02 -1.00 16.29
N ILE A 241 1.19 -1.40 15.93
CA ILE A 241 2.34 -0.49 15.87
C ILE A 241 2.13 0.58 14.78
N LEU A 242 1.70 0.17 13.57
CA LEU A 242 1.40 1.10 12.48
C LEU A 242 0.30 2.09 12.87
N ALA A 243 -0.79 1.62 13.48
CA ALA A 243 -1.91 2.48 13.89
C ALA A 243 -1.48 3.53 14.91
N ILE A 244 -0.67 3.15 15.90
CA ILE A 244 -0.13 4.08 16.90
C ILE A 244 0.73 5.14 16.22
N ILE A 245 1.65 4.73 15.35
CA ILE A 245 2.57 5.65 14.67
C ILE A 245 1.80 6.59 13.73
N TYR A 246 0.85 6.08 12.92
CA TYR A 246 0.07 6.92 12.00
C TYR A 246 -0.79 7.94 12.76
N THR A 247 -1.44 7.52 13.85
CA THR A 247 -2.22 8.42 14.70
C THR A 247 -1.34 9.53 15.26
N ALA A 248 -0.17 9.18 15.71
CA ALA A 248 0.78 10.12 16.28
C ALA A 248 1.35 11.10 15.24
N LEU A 249 1.70 10.61 14.05
CA LEU A 249 2.16 11.46 12.95
C LEU A 249 1.05 12.39 12.46
N SER A 250 -0.20 11.92 12.41
CA SER A 250 -1.35 12.75 12.05
C SER A 250 -1.59 13.87 13.08
N TYR A 251 -1.54 13.53 14.36
CA TYR A 251 -1.63 14.52 15.43
C TYR A 251 -0.51 15.58 15.34
N MET A 252 0.72 15.12 15.14
CA MET A 252 1.88 15.98 14.97
C MET A 252 1.72 16.92 13.77
N GLY A 253 1.22 16.40 12.64
CA GLY A 253 0.91 17.21 11.47
C GLY A 253 -0.13 18.27 11.76
N ALA A 254 -1.25 17.91 12.41
CA ALA A 254 -2.34 18.82 12.75
C ALA A 254 -1.89 19.96 13.69
N SER A 255 -1.11 19.64 14.72
CA SER A 255 -0.59 20.64 15.68
C SER A 255 0.51 21.53 15.11
N SER A 256 1.09 21.19 13.94
CA SER A 256 2.20 21.94 13.36
C SER A 256 1.77 23.19 12.60
N VAL A 257 0.53 23.23 12.08
CA VAL A 257 0.03 24.26 11.15
C VAL A 257 0.10 25.66 11.75
N ALA A 258 -0.26 25.82 13.01
CA ALA A 258 -0.30 27.13 13.69
C ALA A 258 1.05 27.89 13.64
N LYS A 259 2.18 27.17 13.67
CA LYS A 259 3.52 27.78 13.65
C LYS A 259 4.28 27.61 12.35
N LEU A 260 4.07 26.48 11.64
CA LEU A 260 4.83 26.16 10.42
C LEU A 260 4.05 26.51 9.14
N GLY A 261 2.74 26.83 9.25
CA GLY A 261 1.87 26.98 8.12
C GLY A 261 1.56 25.65 7.40
N HIS A 262 0.79 25.73 6.33
CA HIS A 262 0.60 24.58 5.43
C HIS A 262 1.84 24.39 4.58
N LEU A 263 2.30 23.14 4.48
CA LEU A 263 3.50 22.73 3.75
C LEU A 263 3.12 21.92 2.52
N GLU A 264 4.04 21.80 1.56
CA GLU A 264 3.73 21.18 0.26
C GLU A 264 3.54 19.65 0.34
N ASN A 265 4.26 18.99 1.24
CA ASN A 265 4.21 17.54 1.39
C ASN A 265 4.65 17.10 2.79
N GLY A 266 4.30 15.85 3.15
CA GLY A 266 4.59 15.32 4.48
C GLY A 266 6.09 15.12 4.78
N GLY A 267 6.95 15.09 3.78
CA GLY A 267 8.41 15.07 3.97
C GLY A 267 8.89 16.39 4.57
N GLU A 268 8.42 17.50 4.03
CA GLU A 268 8.71 18.82 4.54
C GLU A 268 8.15 19.02 5.96
N VAL A 269 6.93 18.50 6.23
CA VAL A 269 6.35 18.52 7.58
C VAL A 269 7.27 17.86 8.60
N LEU A 270 7.69 16.63 8.31
CA LEU A 270 8.59 15.87 9.19
C LEU A 270 9.93 16.56 9.41
N ALA A 271 10.52 17.11 8.36
CA ALA A 271 11.79 17.81 8.43
C ALA A 271 11.71 19.06 9.33
N LYS A 272 10.69 19.91 9.09
CA LYS A 272 10.50 21.15 9.87
C LYS A 272 10.11 20.88 11.32
N VAL A 273 9.25 19.88 11.58
CA VAL A 273 8.88 19.47 12.93
C VAL A 273 10.09 18.91 13.70
N SER A 274 10.90 18.04 13.06
CA SER A 274 12.12 17.52 13.68
C SER A 274 13.11 18.64 14.01
N ASN A 275 13.28 19.60 13.09
CA ASN A 275 14.14 20.75 13.31
C ASN A 275 13.60 21.66 14.45
N TYR A 276 12.29 21.83 14.56
CA TYR A 276 11.65 22.58 15.64
C TYR A 276 11.96 22.01 17.02
N TYR A 277 11.86 20.68 17.19
CA TYR A 277 12.07 20.03 18.49
C TYR A 277 13.54 19.81 18.84
N PHE A 278 14.37 19.45 17.86
CA PHE A 278 15.72 18.96 18.09
C PHE A 278 16.81 19.78 17.39
N GLY A 279 16.43 20.89 16.73
CA GLY A 279 17.35 21.70 15.96
C GLY A 279 18.02 20.93 14.81
N SER A 280 19.10 21.47 14.27
CA SER A 280 19.79 20.90 13.12
C SER A 280 20.31 19.47 13.35
N TYR A 281 20.71 19.12 14.57
CA TYR A 281 21.14 17.77 14.91
C TYR A 281 20.02 16.74 14.77
N GLY A 282 18.80 17.09 15.20
CA GLY A 282 17.63 16.25 15.02
C GLY A 282 17.27 16.06 13.57
N GLY A 283 17.36 17.11 12.76
CA GLY A 283 17.17 17.05 11.31
C GLY A 283 18.14 16.10 10.63
N VAL A 284 19.44 16.18 10.95
CA VAL A 284 20.47 15.26 10.41
C VAL A 284 20.19 13.81 10.81
N LEU A 285 19.88 13.57 12.08
CA LEU A 285 19.62 12.21 12.58
C LEU A 285 18.36 11.61 11.93
N LEU A 286 17.27 12.41 11.83
CA LEU A 286 16.06 12.00 11.12
C LEU A 286 16.34 11.69 9.65
N GLY A 287 17.06 12.58 8.98
CA GLY A 287 17.42 12.42 7.57
C GLY A 287 18.21 11.16 7.29
N LEU A 288 19.23 10.88 8.09
CA LEU A 288 20.04 9.66 7.98
C LEU A 288 19.17 8.41 8.20
N MET A 289 18.37 8.41 9.26
CA MET A 289 17.52 7.27 9.62
C MET A 289 16.47 6.99 8.52
N ILE A 290 15.83 8.01 7.99
CA ILE A 290 14.84 7.87 6.93
C ILE A 290 15.49 7.44 5.62
N THR A 291 16.65 8.01 5.27
CA THR A 291 17.39 7.61 4.07
C THR A 291 17.74 6.13 4.09
N VAL A 292 18.25 5.64 5.21
CA VAL A 292 18.53 4.21 5.38
C VAL A 292 17.25 3.37 5.34
N ALA A 293 16.17 3.84 5.97
CA ALA A 293 14.86 3.18 5.92
C ALA A 293 14.33 3.06 4.50
N CYS A 294 14.36 4.15 3.76
CA CYS A 294 13.94 4.21 2.37
C CYS A 294 14.82 3.34 1.46
N LEU A 295 16.13 3.34 1.68
CA LEU A 295 17.07 2.49 0.95
C LEU A 295 16.70 1.01 1.10
N THR A 296 16.39 0.57 2.31
CA THR A 296 16.01 -0.82 2.57
C THR A 296 14.70 -1.22 1.94
N THR A 297 13.70 -0.33 2.00
CA THR A 297 12.43 -0.53 1.31
C THR A 297 12.64 -0.58 -0.21
N SER A 298 13.47 0.32 -0.76
CA SER A 298 13.82 0.35 -2.18
C SER A 298 14.45 -0.96 -2.64
N VAL A 299 15.44 -1.47 -1.91
CA VAL A 299 16.10 -2.76 -2.21
C VAL A 299 15.10 -3.91 -2.15
N GLY A 300 14.21 -3.95 -1.16
CA GLY A 300 13.17 -4.97 -1.03
C GLY A 300 12.20 -4.95 -2.21
N LEU A 301 11.72 -3.78 -2.60
CA LEU A 301 10.80 -3.61 -3.72
C LEU A 301 11.45 -3.93 -5.07
N VAL A 302 12.69 -3.45 -5.32
CA VAL A 302 13.44 -3.80 -6.55
C VAL A 302 13.62 -5.31 -6.63
N SER A 303 13.97 -5.96 -5.52
CA SER A 303 14.16 -7.42 -5.50
C SER A 303 12.87 -8.18 -5.77
N ALA A 304 11.76 -7.76 -5.17
CA ALA A 304 10.45 -8.38 -5.37
C ALA A 304 9.96 -8.20 -6.82
N CYS A 305 10.04 -6.97 -7.35
CA CYS A 305 9.66 -6.68 -8.73
C CYS A 305 10.54 -7.43 -9.73
N SER A 306 11.85 -7.47 -9.51
CA SER A 306 12.79 -8.18 -10.38
C SER A 306 12.50 -9.68 -10.40
N SER A 307 12.17 -10.28 -9.26
CA SER A 307 11.80 -11.69 -9.17
C SER A 307 10.49 -11.98 -9.90
N PHE A 308 9.50 -11.10 -9.78
CA PHE A 308 8.22 -11.23 -10.49
C PHE A 308 8.42 -11.12 -12.01
N PHE A 309 9.10 -10.08 -12.49
CA PHE A 309 9.31 -9.88 -13.92
C PHE A 309 10.24 -10.93 -14.52
N HIS A 310 11.22 -11.45 -13.77
CA HIS A 310 12.02 -12.59 -14.23
C HIS A 310 11.18 -13.88 -14.40
N LYS A 311 10.22 -14.11 -13.49
CA LYS A 311 9.27 -15.21 -13.63
C LYS A 311 8.35 -15.03 -14.84
N LEU A 312 7.94 -13.79 -15.14
CA LEU A 312 7.08 -13.46 -16.28
C LEU A 312 7.85 -13.52 -17.61
N PHE A 313 9.11 -13.10 -17.60
CA PHE A 313 10.01 -13.06 -18.75
C PHE A 313 11.30 -13.89 -18.47
N PRO A 314 11.26 -15.24 -18.53
CA PRO A 314 12.39 -16.08 -18.12
C PRO A 314 13.67 -15.86 -18.94
N ASN A 315 13.55 -15.35 -20.16
CA ASN A 315 14.67 -15.06 -21.06
C ASN A 315 15.45 -13.80 -20.65
N VAL A 316 14.89 -12.94 -19.76
CA VAL A 316 15.56 -11.73 -19.30
C VAL A 316 16.20 -12.02 -17.94
N PRO A 317 17.52 -11.86 -17.79
CA PRO A 317 18.21 -12.14 -16.54
C PRO A 317 17.70 -11.22 -15.40
N TYR A 318 17.56 -11.77 -14.19
CA TYR A 318 17.18 -11.01 -12.99
C TYR A 318 18.00 -9.71 -12.82
N LYS A 319 19.33 -9.79 -13.03
CA LYS A 319 20.22 -8.63 -12.90
C LYS A 319 19.90 -7.51 -13.88
N ALA A 320 19.56 -7.86 -15.12
CA ALA A 320 19.17 -6.87 -16.14
C ALA A 320 17.88 -6.15 -15.74
N ILE A 321 16.88 -6.90 -15.25
CA ILE A 321 15.63 -6.33 -14.77
C ILE A 321 15.89 -5.40 -13.58
N ALA A 322 16.68 -5.84 -12.59
CA ALA A 322 16.97 -5.03 -11.40
C ALA A 322 17.68 -3.70 -11.76
N ILE A 323 18.65 -3.74 -12.68
CA ILE A 323 19.31 -2.53 -13.18
C ILE A 323 18.32 -1.61 -13.89
N THR A 324 17.49 -2.16 -14.80
CA THR A 324 16.49 -1.39 -15.53
C THR A 324 15.50 -0.72 -14.59
N LEU A 325 15.01 -1.44 -13.56
CA LEU A 325 14.10 -0.89 -12.56
C LEU A 325 14.75 0.25 -11.77
N CYS A 326 16.02 0.10 -11.36
CA CYS A 326 16.72 1.15 -10.64
C CYS A 326 16.96 2.41 -11.49
N VAL A 327 17.39 2.24 -12.73
CA VAL A 327 17.62 3.36 -13.67
C VAL A 327 16.31 4.08 -13.95
N PHE A 328 15.25 3.34 -14.28
CA PHE A 328 13.94 3.91 -14.53
C PHE A 328 13.41 4.67 -13.30
N SER A 329 13.52 4.08 -12.10
CA SER A 329 13.10 4.72 -10.86
C SER A 329 13.91 5.97 -10.54
N ALA A 330 15.20 5.99 -10.86
CA ALA A 330 16.03 7.19 -10.73
C ALA A 330 15.55 8.32 -11.63
N ILE A 331 15.18 8.00 -12.89
CA ILE A 331 14.62 8.99 -13.81
C ILE A 331 13.29 9.53 -13.29
N VAL A 332 12.37 8.65 -12.90
CA VAL A 332 11.06 9.03 -12.36
C VAL A 332 11.18 9.85 -11.08
N ALA A 333 12.12 9.55 -10.21
CA ALA A 333 12.34 10.29 -8.97
C ALA A 333 12.71 11.77 -9.22
N ASN A 334 13.28 12.10 -10.38
CA ASN A 334 13.67 13.48 -10.69
C ASN A 334 12.51 14.44 -11.00
N VAL A 335 11.26 13.95 -11.07
CA VAL A 335 10.08 14.82 -11.12
C VAL A 335 9.76 15.48 -9.77
N GLY A 336 10.35 15.01 -8.68
CA GLY A 336 10.13 15.50 -7.32
C GLY A 336 8.97 14.80 -6.59
N LEU A 337 8.95 14.94 -5.25
CA LEU A 337 8.01 14.21 -4.39
C LEU A 337 6.55 14.62 -4.64
N THR A 338 6.27 15.92 -4.67
CA THR A 338 4.92 16.46 -4.83
C THR A 338 4.30 16.03 -6.16
N GLN A 339 5.06 16.13 -7.26
CA GLN A 339 4.59 15.70 -8.59
C GLN A 339 4.39 14.19 -8.66
N LEU A 340 5.30 13.42 -8.08
CA LEU A 340 5.17 11.96 -8.02
C LEU A 340 3.90 11.52 -7.27
N ILE A 341 3.57 12.18 -6.18
CA ILE A 341 2.32 11.95 -5.44
C ILE A 341 1.13 12.29 -6.34
N ALA A 342 1.10 13.47 -6.96
CA ALA A 342 0.01 13.91 -7.82
C ALA A 342 -0.28 12.93 -8.97
N VAL A 343 0.77 12.40 -9.63
CA VAL A 343 0.61 11.40 -10.72
C VAL A 343 0.18 10.04 -10.18
N SER A 344 0.53 9.68 -8.95
CA SER A 344 0.15 8.38 -8.37
C SER A 344 -1.33 8.31 -7.98
N VAL A 345 -1.96 9.43 -7.57
CA VAL A 345 -3.34 9.47 -7.09
C VAL A 345 -4.33 8.87 -8.10
N PRO A 346 -4.39 9.28 -9.37
CA PRO A 346 -5.32 8.72 -10.35
C PRO A 346 -5.18 7.20 -10.53
N VAL A 347 -3.95 6.73 -10.63
CA VAL A 347 -3.68 5.29 -10.82
C VAL A 347 -4.09 4.49 -9.61
N LEU A 348 -3.77 4.97 -8.40
CA LEU A 348 -4.16 4.29 -7.16
C LEU A 348 -5.68 4.30 -6.97
N THR A 349 -6.36 5.40 -7.29
CA THR A 349 -7.83 5.47 -7.25
C THR A 349 -8.46 4.42 -8.18
N ALA A 350 -7.86 4.15 -9.34
CA ALA A 350 -8.36 3.14 -10.27
C ALA A 350 -8.09 1.69 -9.81
N ILE A 351 -6.93 1.38 -9.22
CA ILE A 351 -6.54 0.00 -8.92
C ILE A 351 -6.90 -0.47 -7.50
N TYR A 352 -6.99 0.44 -6.54
CA TYR A 352 -7.27 0.08 -5.14
C TYR A 352 -8.62 -0.60 -4.93
N PRO A 353 -9.74 -0.13 -5.53
CA PRO A 353 -11.02 -0.82 -5.44
C PRO A 353 -10.96 -2.27 -5.89
N LEU A 354 -10.21 -2.57 -6.96
CA LEU A 354 -10.03 -3.95 -7.42
C LEU A 354 -9.29 -4.82 -6.40
N ALA A 355 -8.25 -4.26 -5.78
CA ALA A 355 -7.50 -4.94 -4.72
C ALA A 355 -8.40 -5.24 -3.52
N ILE A 356 -9.20 -4.27 -3.08
CA ILE A 356 -10.13 -4.41 -1.96
C ILE A 356 -11.17 -5.49 -2.26
N VAL A 357 -11.80 -5.43 -3.43
CA VAL A 357 -12.81 -6.42 -3.85
C VAL A 357 -12.19 -7.82 -3.93
N LEU A 358 -10.97 -7.94 -4.46
CA LEU A 358 -10.26 -9.23 -4.53
C LEU A 358 -9.98 -9.82 -3.13
N ILE A 359 -9.61 -8.98 -2.14
CA ILE A 359 -9.43 -9.38 -0.75
C ILE A 359 -10.75 -9.95 -0.19
N PHE A 360 -11.84 -9.22 -0.29
CA PHE A 360 -13.13 -9.66 0.23
C PHE A 360 -13.66 -10.91 -0.49
N LEU A 361 -13.59 -10.97 -1.81
CA LEU A 361 -13.96 -12.16 -2.57
C LEU A 361 -13.11 -13.39 -2.18
N THR A 362 -11.86 -13.17 -1.76
CA THR A 362 -11.02 -14.26 -1.28
C THR A 362 -11.53 -14.83 0.05
N PHE A 363 -11.96 -14.00 0.99
CA PHE A 363 -12.57 -14.47 2.23
C PHE A 363 -13.89 -15.18 2.01
N PHE A 364 -14.71 -14.69 1.11
CA PHE A 364 -16.02 -15.28 0.79
C PHE A 364 -15.97 -16.41 -0.24
N HIS A 365 -14.76 -16.82 -0.68
CA HIS A 365 -14.55 -17.83 -1.72
C HIS A 365 -15.35 -19.14 -1.52
N SER A 366 -15.42 -19.63 -0.28
CA SER A 366 -16.17 -20.84 0.06
C SER A 366 -17.69 -20.68 -0.02
N LEU A 367 -18.23 -19.47 0.28
CA LEU A 367 -19.65 -19.16 0.24
C LEU A 367 -20.25 -19.35 -1.17
N PHE A 368 -19.51 -18.93 -2.19
CA PHE A 368 -19.93 -19.09 -3.58
C PHE A 368 -19.21 -20.24 -4.31
N LYS A 369 -18.64 -21.20 -3.53
CA LYS A 369 -17.99 -22.42 -4.04
C LYS A 369 -16.87 -22.14 -5.07
N GLY A 370 -16.19 -21.02 -4.95
CA GLY A 370 -15.08 -20.65 -5.82
C GLY A 370 -15.43 -20.33 -7.26
N ARG A 371 -16.68 -20.03 -7.57
CA ARG A 371 -17.14 -19.78 -8.93
C ARG A 371 -16.51 -18.54 -9.54
N ALA A 372 -15.92 -18.71 -10.72
CA ALA A 372 -15.18 -17.65 -11.41
C ALA A 372 -16.07 -16.46 -11.80
N GLU A 373 -17.33 -16.70 -12.15
CA GLU A 373 -18.30 -15.69 -12.56
C GLU A 373 -18.53 -14.64 -11.48
N VAL A 374 -18.48 -15.03 -10.19
CA VAL A 374 -18.59 -14.10 -9.07
C VAL A 374 -17.44 -13.12 -9.06
N TYR A 375 -16.22 -13.60 -9.22
CA TYR A 375 -15.02 -12.74 -9.36
C TYR A 375 -15.11 -11.86 -10.60
N GLN A 376 -15.47 -12.44 -11.76
CA GLN A 376 -15.49 -11.73 -13.04
C GLN A 376 -16.44 -10.53 -13.00
N VAL A 377 -17.71 -10.77 -12.66
CA VAL A 377 -18.73 -9.71 -12.72
C VAL A 377 -18.44 -8.64 -11.67
N SER A 378 -18.10 -9.03 -10.42
CA SER A 378 -17.77 -8.09 -9.36
C SER A 378 -16.58 -7.20 -9.74
N LEU A 379 -15.49 -7.79 -10.25
CA LEU A 379 -14.28 -7.04 -10.61
C LEU A 379 -14.47 -6.17 -11.86
N ILE A 380 -15.23 -6.64 -12.88
CA ILE A 380 -15.50 -5.85 -14.09
C ILE A 380 -16.28 -4.59 -13.74
N VAL A 381 -17.37 -4.74 -12.97
CA VAL A 381 -18.19 -3.58 -12.59
C VAL A 381 -17.41 -2.61 -11.70
N THR A 382 -16.64 -3.13 -10.75
CA THR A 382 -15.72 -2.32 -9.94
C THR A 382 -14.73 -1.56 -10.80
N PHE A 383 -14.10 -2.23 -11.79
CA PHE A 383 -13.10 -1.63 -12.67
C PHE A 383 -13.69 -0.49 -13.50
N ILE A 384 -14.89 -0.67 -14.04
CA ILE A 384 -15.52 0.39 -14.84
C ILE A 384 -15.67 1.66 -13.98
N ILE A 385 -16.19 1.55 -12.76
CA ILE A 385 -16.43 2.71 -11.90
C ILE A 385 -15.11 3.31 -11.44
N SER A 386 -14.19 2.50 -10.91
CA SER A 386 -12.90 2.99 -10.40
C SER A 386 -11.99 3.58 -11.49
N LEU A 387 -12.13 3.12 -12.74
CA LEU A 387 -11.43 3.70 -13.87
C LEU A 387 -11.90 5.14 -14.13
N PHE A 388 -13.22 5.39 -14.11
CA PHE A 388 -13.76 6.74 -14.24
C PHE A 388 -13.39 7.63 -13.06
N ASP A 389 -13.39 7.11 -11.84
CA ASP A 389 -12.93 7.83 -10.65
C ASP A 389 -11.43 8.22 -10.80
N GLY A 390 -10.60 7.30 -11.31
CA GLY A 390 -9.20 7.55 -11.62
C GLY A 390 -9.01 8.60 -12.72
N LEU A 391 -9.80 8.54 -13.79
CA LEU A 391 -9.78 9.56 -14.85
C LEU A 391 -10.19 10.93 -14.33
N SER A 392 -11.23 10.99 -13.51
CA SER A 392 -11.65 12.23 -12.83
C SER A 392 -10.55 12.79 -11.94
N ALA A 393 -9.87 11.95 -11.17
CA ALA A 393 -8.72 12.34 -10.36
C ALA A 393 -7.52 12.83 -11.20
N ALA A 394 -7.42 12.39 -12.46
CA ALA A 394 -6.45 12.88 -13.43
C ALA A 394 -6.86 14.20 -14.12
N GLY A 395 -8.03 14.77 -13.77
CA GLY A 395 -8.58 15.97 -14.40
C GLY A 395 -9.37 15.71 -15.70
N VAL A 396 -9.58 14.45 -16.08
CA VAL A 396 -10.38 14.06 -17.25
C VAL A 396 -11.81 13.80 -16.82
N ASN A 397 -12.64 14.83 -16.79
CA ASN A 397 -14.03 14.75 -16.40
C ASN A 397 -14.94 14.48 -17.61
N ILE A 398 -15.64 13.34 -17.60
CA ILE A 398 -16.68 13.02 -18.57
C ILE A 398 -18.02 13.34 -17.93
N GLU A 399 -18.52 14.57 -18.15
CA GLU A 399 -19.70 15.11 -17.46
C GLU A 399 -20.90 14.18 -17.45
N VAL A 400 -21.23 13.56 -18.58
CA VAL A 400 -22.36 12.63 -18.70
C VAL A 400 -22.22 11.43 -17.73
N VAL A 401 -21.02 10.86 -17.64
CA VAL A 401 -20.74 9.71 -16.76
C VAL A 401 -20.77 10.14 -15.30
N SER A 402 -20.14 11.29 -15.00
CA SER A 402 -20.11 11.85 -13.64
C SER A 402 -21.53 12.11 -13.12
N GLN A 403 -22.41 12.74 -13.92
CA GLN A 403 -23.80 12.99 -13.55
C GLN A 403 -24.58 11.69 -13.33
N VAL A 404 -24.40 10.68 -14.19
CA VAL A 404 -25.05 9.37 -14.02
C VAL A 404 -24.56 8.69 -12.74
N PHE A 405 -23.26 8.69 -12.47
CA PHE A 405 -22.69 8.07 -11.28
C PHE A 405 -23.16 8.76 -10.01
N THR A 406 -23.11 10.09 -9.95
CA THR A 406 -23.57 10.85 -8.77
C THR A 406 -25.07 10.63 -8.52
N LYS A 407 -25.89 10.49 -9.57
CA LYS A 407 -27.33 10.27 -9.44
C LYS A 407 -27.69 8.84 -8.98
N PHE A 408 -26.98 7.82 -9.46
CA PHE A 408 -27.37 6.42 -9.30
C PHE A 408 -26.46 5.61 -8.36
N LEU A 409 -25.23 6.05 -8.10
CA LEU A 409 -24.29 5.31 -7.26
C LEU A 409 -24.28 5.91 -5.85
N PRO A 410 -24.74 5.18 -4.83
CA PRO A 410 -24.59 5.61 -3.45
C PRO A 410 -23.09 5.79 -3.12
N MET A 411 -22.77 6.81 -2.33
CA MET A 411 -21.41 7.13 -1.89
C MET A 411 -20.44 7.59 -3.02
N GLN A 412 -20.94 7.93 -4.23
CA GLN A 412 -20.09 8.44 -5.30
C GLN A 412 -19.41 9.77 -4.92
N GLU A 413 -20.13 10.66 -4.23
CA GLU A 413 -19.62 11.97 -3.78
C GLU A 413 -18.40 11.85 -2.86
N VAL A 414 -18.29 10.73 -2.16
CA VAL A 414 -17.16 10.43 -1.27
C VAL A 414 -16.16 9.44 -1.91
N GLY A 415 -16.24 9.19 -3.23
CA GLY A 415 -15.32 8.34 -3.98
C GLY A 415 -15.40 6.85 -3.66
N LEU A 416 -16.53 6.40 -3.13
CA LEU A 416 -16.79 5.00 -2.79
C LEU A 416 -17.97 4.41 -3.56
N GLY A 417 -18.34 5.01 -4.69
CA GLY A 417 -19.46 4.58 -5.54
C GLY A 417 -19.33 3.17 -6.09
N TRP A 418 -18.11 2.61 -6.12
CA TRP A 418 -17.85 1.25 -6.59
C TRP A 418 -18.32 0.14 -5.63
N ILE A 419 -18.56 0.43 -4.33
CA ILE A 419 -18.83 -0.60 -3.29
C ILE A 419 -20.13 -1.36 -3.59
N PHE A 420 -21.25 -0.64 -3.75
CA PHE A 420 -22.54 -1.28 -4.00
C PHE A 420 -22.59 -2.05 -5.32
N PRO A 421 -22.10 -1.49 -6.44
CA PRO A 421 -22.00 -2.23 -7.70
C PRO A 421 -21.11 -3.48 -7.61
N ALA A 422 -20.01 -3.43 -6.84
CA ALA A 422 -19.15 -4.60 -6.62
C ALA A 422 -19.93 -5.74 -5.94
N ILE A 423 -20.72 -5.42 -4.91
CA ILE A 423 -21.55 -6.39 -4.18
C ILE A 423 -22.66 -6.95 -5.10
N ILE A 424 -23.39 -6.08 -5.80
CA ILE A 424 -24.44 -6.47 -6.75
C ILE A 424 -23.85 -7.35 -7.86
N GLY A 425 -22.69 -6.98 -8.40
CA GLY A 425 -21.95 -7.75 -9.39
C GLY A 425 -21.62 -9.16 -8.89
N GLY A 426 -21.25 -9.29 -7.61
CA GLY A 426 -21.03 -10.59 -6.98
C GLY A 426 -22.29 -11.47 -6.97
N PHE A 427 -23.44 -10.92 -6.62
CA PHE A 427 -24.73 -11.63 -6.66
C PHE A 427 -25.15 -12.01 -8.09
N ILE A 428 -25.01 -11.10 -9.04
CA ILE A 428 -25.28 -11.37 -10.47
C ILE A 428 -24.36 -12.49 -10.97
N GLY A 429 -23.08 -12.43 -10.70
CA GLY A 429 -22.10 -13.46 -11.07
C GLY A 429 -22.47 -14.84 -10.48
N TYR A 430 -22.94 -14.85 -9.23
CA TYR A 430 -23.42 -16.08 -8.61
C TYR A 430 -24.66 -16.63 -9.34
N GLY A 431 -25.64 -15.78 -9.67
CA GLY A 431 -26.83 -16.16 -10.46
C GLY A 431 -26.46 -16.75 -11.83
N ILE A 432 -25.55 -16.09 -12.56
CA ILE A 432 -25.03 -16.56 -13.86
C ILE A 432 -24.41 -17.95 -13.72
N SER A 433 -23.63 -18.16 -12.67
CA SER A 433 -22.95 -19.45 -12.44
C SER A 433 -23.91 -20.59 -12.17
N ILE A 434 -25.07 -20.33 -11.48
CA ILE A 434 -26.11 -21.33 -11.26
C ILE A 434 -26.77 -21.73 -12.58
N LEU A 435 -27.12 -20.74 -13.41
CA LEU A 435 -27.74 -20.98 -14.71
C LEU A 435 -26.83 -21.79 -15.64
N LYS A 436 -25.53 -21.52 -15.67
CA LYS A 436 -24.58 -22.32 -16.45
C LYS A 436 -24.53 -23.79 -16.02
N VAL A 437 -24.50 -24.07 -14.73
CA VAL A 437 -24.50 -25.45 -14.22
C VAL A 437 -25.80 -26.16 -14.59
N LYS A 438 -26.94 -25.49 -14.49
CA LYS A 438 -28.24 -26.07 -14.86
C LYS A 438 -28.30 -26.43 -16.34
N ASN A 439 -27.74 -25.61 -17.23
CA ASN A 439 -27.69 -25.86 -18.66
C ASN A 439 -26.73 -26.99 -19.07
N GLN A 440 -25.66 -27.24 -18.28
CA GLN A 440 -24.74 -28.34 -18.51
C GLN A 440 -25.32 -29.71 -18.09
N VAL A 441 -26.28 -29.72 -17.17
CA VAL A 441 -26.93 -30.95 -16.67
C VAL A 441 -28.13 -31.38 -17.55
N GLN A 442 -28.71 -30.49 -18.36
CA GLN A 442 -29.89 -30.79 -19.20
C GLN A 442 -29.64 -31.53 -20.53
N PRO A 443 -28.45 -31.62 -21.18
CA PRO A 443 -28.31 -32.36 -22.46
C PRO A 443 -28.40 -33.87 -22.35
N ALA A 444 -28.08 -34.47 -21.19
CA ALA A 444 -28.02 -35.93 -21.06
C ALA A 444 -29.41 -36.61 -20.91
N THR A 445 -30.42 -35.89 -20.42
CA THR A 445 -31.78 -36.48 -20.17
C THR A 445 -32.72 -36.45 -21.36
N ARG A 446 -32.39 -35.77 -22.47
CA ARG A 446 -33.23 -35.77 -23.70
C ARG A 446 -32.82 -36.79 -24.75
N ALA A 447 -31.62 -37.38 -24.66
CA ALA A 447 -31.14 -38.38 -25.60
C ALA A 447 -31.68 -39.80 -25.27
N ASP A 448 -31.96 -40.11 -23.99
CA ASP A 448 -32.39 -41.44 -23.55
C ASP A 448 -33.91 -41.71 -23.67
N LYS A 449 -34.69 -40.73 -24.12
CA LYS A 449 -36.15 -40.90 -24.30
C LYS A 449 -36.60 -41.07 -25.76
N LYS A 450 -35.68 -41.32 -26.70
CA LYS A 450 -36.04 -41.59 -28.12
C LYS A 450 -35.64 -42.97 -28.60
N ILE A 451 -35.27 -43.88 -27.72
CA ILE A 451 -35.07 -45.28 -28.04
C ILE A 451 -35.86 -46.10 -27.00
N GLY A 452 -37.13 -46.23 -27.25
CA GLY A 452 -38.07 -47.07 -26.52
C GLY A 452 -39.34 -47.16 -27.28
#